data_b042f5318c0c3e8cd477c8c1d6ead77f
#
_entry.id   b042f5318c0c3e8cd477c8c1d6ead77f
#
_cell.length_a   1.000
_cell.length_b   1.000
_cell.length_c   1.000
_cell.angle_alpha   90.00
_cell.angle_beta   90.00
_cell.angle_gamma   90.00
#
_symmetry.space_group_name_H-M   'P 1'
#
loop_
_entity.id
_entity.type
_entity.pdbx_description
1 polymer ?
#
loop_
_entity_poly.entity_id
_entity_poly.type
_entity_poly.pdbx_seq_one_letter_code
_entity_poly.pdbx_strand_id
1 'polypeptide(L)'
;MISLTDLLLEVKLPQSEQDMDLYARKYKKTIDYLRTKNKVLLLTTSNRWSQHKDDVPKSTQLAIKIQELLGKEKVTLIEVPSLNIAPCEGNVSSNLKYDGNHCGVAKALLKDKEKNPSGYHRCWASLNEKGDELWKITKELFESDCVVFFASVRWGQANGYYQKLIERLTWIENRHSTLGEKNVVKDIEAGFIAVGQNWHGKQVVETQRAVLGDYYKFQTPDQLFWNWQFTQDDADETNRSYNKAITTFDKTFLKPYDKTK
;
A
#
# COMPACT_ATOMS: atom_id res chain seq x y z
N MET A 1 -23.36 -31.18 17.03
CA MET A 1 -22.59 -31.58 15.83
C MET A 1 -23.13 -30.77 14.68
N ILE A 2 -22.42 -29.73 14.27
CA ILE A 2 -22.74 -28.95 13.05
C ILE A 2 -22.43 -29.88 11.89
N SER A 3 -23.42 -30.16 11.05
CA SER A 3 -23.27 -31.01 9.87
C SER A 3 -22.22 -30.41 8.91
N LEU A 4 -21.37 -31.24 8.30
CA LEU A 4 -20.45 -30.83 7.24
C LEU A 4 -21.18 -30.13 6.08
N THR A 5 -22.46 -30.44 5.89
CA THR A 5 -23.39 -29.85 4.92
C THR A 5 -23.74 -28.39 5.30
N ASP A 6 -23.81 -28.04 6.58
CA ASP A 6 -24.10 -26.68 7.04
C ASP A 6 -22.88 -25.76 6.87
N LEU A 7 -21.68 -26.34 6.89
CA LEU A 7 -20.43 -25.60 6.58
C LEU A 7 -20.25 -25.34 5.08
N LEU A 8 -20.92 -26.12 4.23
CA LEU A 8 -20.80 -26.01 2.75
C LEU A 8 -21.92 -25.15 2.13
N LEU A 9 -22.89 -24.73 2.92
CA LEU A 9 -24.04 -23.93 2.48
C LEU A 9 -23.98 -22.46 2.89
N GLU A 10 -22.83 -21.91 3.27
CA GLU A 10 -22.66 -20.48 3.11
C GLU A 10 -22.65 -20.19 1.59
N VAL A 11 -23.85 -20.00 1.06
CA VAL A 11 -24.06 -19.51 -0.30
C VAL A 11 -23.26 -18.23 -0.43
N LYS A 12 -22.14 -18.33 -1.13
CA LYS A 12 -21.28 -17.20 -1.47
C LYS A 12 -22.06 -16.27 -2.40
N LEU A 13 -22.89 -15.41 -1.80
CA LEU A 13 -23.69 -14.46 -2.55
C LEU A 13 -22.77 -13.45 -3.22
N PRO A 14 -23.03 -13.05 -4.49
CA PRO A 14 -22.40 -11.88 -5.09
C PRO A 14 -22.68 -10.69 -4.17
N GLN A 15 -21.75 -9.72 -4.16
CA GLN A 15 -21.85 -8.53 -3.32
C GLN A 15 -23.27 -7.95 -3.32
N SER A 16 -23.94 -8.01 -2.17
CA SER A 16 -25.25 -7.44 -1.99
C SER A 16 -25.17 -5.90 -1.95
N GLU A 17 -26.29 -5.22 -2.14
CA GLU A 17 -26.34 -3.76 -1.93
C GLU A 17 -25.86 -3.36 -0.54
N GLN A 18 -26.08 -4.20 0.47
CA GLN A 18 -25.59 -3.99 1.84
C GLN A 18 -24.05 -4.02 1.93
N ASP A 19 -23.39 -4.88 1.14
CA ASP A 19 -21.93 -4.91 1.06
C ASP A 19 -21.38 -3.65 0.35
N MET A 20 -22.07 -3.17 -0.68
CA MET A 20 -21.71 -1.91 -1.35
C MET A 20 -21.76 -0.74 -0.38
N ASP A 21 -22.81 -0.63 0.44
CA ASP A 21 -22.94 0.40 1.46
C ASP A 21 -21.85 0.30 2.53
N LEU A 22 -21.49 -0.92 2.95
CA LEU A 22 -20.41 -1.13 3.90
C LEU A 22 -19.08 -0.60 3.35
N TYR A 23 -18.74 -0.93 2.10
CA TYR A 23 -17.51 -0.49 1.48
C TYR A 23 -17.49 1.00 1.19
N ALA A 24 -18.60 1.57 0.76
CA ALA A 24 -18.75 3.02 0.58
C ALA A 24 -18.51 3.77 1.91
N ARG A 25 -19.06 3.25 3.03
CA ARG A 25 -18.81 3.80 4.38
C ARG A 25 -17.35 3.68 4.80
N LYS A 26 -16.68 2.54 4.52
CA LYS A 26 -15.24 2.38 4.81
C LYS A 26 -14.41 3.42 4.05
N TYR A 27 -14.68 3.58 2.77
CA TYR A 27 -13.98 4.55 1.92
C TYR A 27 -14.23 5.99 2.39
N LYS A 28 -15.48 6.32 2.70
CA LYS A 28 -15.81 7.64 3.27
C LYS A 28 -15.06 7.89 4.58
N LYS A 29 -15.01 6.92 5.50
CA LYS A 29 -14.25 7.04 6.75
C LYS A 29 -12.75 7.26 6.49
N THR A 30 -12.19 6.60 5.48
CA THR A 30 -10.80 6.84 5.04
C THR A 30 -10.61 8.29 4.59
N ILE A 31 -11.47 8.79 3.70
CA ILE A 31 -11.40 10.16 3.19
C ILE A 31 -11.51 11.18 4.34
N ASP A 32 -12.52 11.00 5.20
CA ASP A 32 -12.77 11.90 6.34
C ASP A 32 -11.57 11.88 7.32
N TYR A 33 -10.98 10.72 7.54
CA TYR A 33 -9.77 10.59 8.36
C TYR A 33 -8.57 11.32 7.73
N LEU A 34 -8.31 11.12 6.45
CA LEU A 34 -7.21 11.77 5.75
C LEU A 34 -7.38 13.30 5.64
N ARG A 35 -8.60 13.82 5.71
CA ARG A 35 -8.85 15.27 5.80
C ARG A 35 -8.25 15.89 7.05
N THR A 36 -8.12 15.15 8.14
CA THR A 36 -7.55 15.64 9.40
C THR A 36 -6.02 15.79 9.37
N LYS A 37 -5.34 15.23 8.37
CA LYS A 37 -3.89 15.28 8.25
C LYS A 37 -3.42 16.54 7.53
N ASN A 38 -2.17 16.96 7.79
CA ASN A 38 -1.59 18.10 7.08
C ASN A 38 -1.03 17.68 5.73
N LYS A 39 -0.22 16.60 5.69
CA LYS A 39 0.38 16.06 4.48
C LYS A 39 0.20 14.55 4.40
N VAL A 40 -0.27 14.06 3.28
CA VAL A 40 -0.58 12.65 3.02
C VAL A 40 0.19 12.15 1.82
N LEU A 41 0.86 11.01 1.98
CA LEU A 41 1.48 10.29 0.87
C LEU A 41 0.61 9.08 0.48
N LEU A 42 0.17 9.01 -0.76
CA LEU A 42 -0.50 7.85 -1.33
C LEU A 42 0.45 7.12 -2.28
N LEU A 43 0.67 5.84 -2.01
CA LEU A 43 1.52 4.97 -2.81
C LEU A 43 0.68 3.90 -3.50
N THR A 44 0.57 3.95 -4.82
CA THR A 44 -0.14 2.92 -5.58
C THR A 44 0.86 1.94 -6.17
N THR A 45 0.62 0.66 -5.98
CA THR A 45 1.55 -0.39 -6.37
C THR A 45 1.03 -1.31 -7.47
N SER A 46 -0.24 -1.19 -7.85
CA SER A 46 -0.82 -1.98 -8.93
C SER A 46 -0.41 -1.44 -10.30
N ASN A 47 -0.16 -2.35 -11.24
CA ASN A 47 0.15 -1.99 -12.62
C ASN A 47 -0.88 -2.57 -13.60
N ARG A 48 -0.89 -2.02 -14.79
CA ARG A 48 -1.62 -2.51 -15.95
C ARG A 48 -0.67 -2.68 -17.12
N TRP A 49 -1.11 -3.43 -18.12
CA TRP A 49 -0.39 -3.53 -19.37
C TRP A 49 -0.28 -2.16 -20.04
N SER A 50 0.94 -1.74 -20.34
CA SER A 50 1.25 -0.37 -20.80
C SER A 50 0.56 0.06 -22.11
N GLN A 51 0.03 -0.87 -22.88
CA GLN A 51 -0.73 -0.57 -24.12
C GLN A 51 -2.19 -0.14 -23.85
N HIS A 52 -2.68 -0.31 -22.61
CA HIS A 52 -3.99 0.15 -22.16
C HIS A 52 -3.86 1.25 -21.11
N LYS A 53 -3.34 2.40 -21.52
CA LYS A 53 -3.11 3.53 -20.60
C LYS A 53 -4.37 4.05 -19.92
N ASP A 54 -5.53 3.85 -20.55
CA ASP A 54 -6.83 4.27 -20.00
C ASP A 54 -7.41 3.26 -19.00
N ASP A 55 -6.86 2.04 -18.91
CA ASP A 55 -7.27 1.03 -17.93
C ASP A 55 -6.50 1.19 -16.62
N VAL A 56 -6.85 2.19 -15.84
CA VAL A 56 -6.24 2.45 -14.53
C VAL A 56 -6.65 1.36 -13.54
N PRO A 57 -5.69 0.78 -12.76
CA PRO A 57 -6.02 -0.20 -11.72
C PRO A 57 -7.01 0.34 -10.69
N LYS A 58 -7.98 -0.46 -10.26
CA LYS A 58 -9.00 -0.04 -9.27
C LYS A 58 -8.39 0.54 -7.99
N SER A 59 -7.32 -0.06 -7.47
CA SER A 59 -6.60 0.46 -6.30
C SER A 59 -6.00 1.85 -6.55
N THR A 60 -5.47 2.09 -7.75
CA THR A 60 -4.96 3.40 -8.16
C THR A 60 -6.09 4.42 -8.33
N GLN A 61 -7.23 4.01 -8.87
CA GLN A 61 -8.42 4.90 -9.00
C GLN A 61 -8.91 5.40 -7.64
N LEU A 62 -8.89 4.57 -6.59
CA LEU A 62 -9.21 5.02 -5.22
C LEU A 62 -8.27 6.13 -4.76
N ALA A 63 -6.98 5.96 -4.95
CA ALA A 63 -5.98 6.94 -4.54
C ALA A 63 -6.10 8.25 -5.33
N ILE A 64 -6.31 8.17 -6.64
CA ILE A 64 -6.55 9.35 -7.50
C ILE A 64 -7.79 10.10 -7.01
N LYS A 65 -8.90 9.40 -6.74
CA LYS A 65 -10.12 10.04 -6.25
C LYS A 65 -9.91 10.73 -4.89
N ILE A 66 -9.13 10.14 -3.98
CA ILE A 66 -8.77 10.80 -2.72
C ILE A 66 -7.97 12.07 -2.98
N GLN A 67 -6.97 12.03 -3.88
CA GLN A 67 -6.19 13.22 -4.22
C GLN A 67 -7.05 14.31 -4.84
N GLU A 68 -8.00 13.98 -5.73
CA GLU A 68 -8.96 14.93 -6.29
C GLU A 68 -9.83 15.60 -5.23
N LEU A 69 -10.27 14.86 -4.21
CA LEU A 69 -11.15 15.34 -3.15
C LEU A 69 -10.44 16.17 -2.08
N LEU A 70 -9.17 15.88 -1.82
CA LEU A 70 -8.40 16.52 -0.76
C LEU A 70 -7.43 17.60 -1.26
N GLY A 71 -7.12 17.61 -2.55
CA GLY A 71 -6.21 18.57 -3.19
C GLY A 71 -4.76 18.08 -3.27
N LYS A 72 -4.07 18.47 -4.36
CA LYS A 72 -2.68 18.08 -4.62
C LYS A 72 -1.67 18.74 -3.68
N GLU A 73 -2.03 19.86 -3.11
CA GLU A 73 -1.24 20.58 -2.10
C GLU A 73 -1.12 19.79 -0.79
N LYS A 74 -2.15 19.02 -0.46
CA LYS A 74 -2.21 18.16 0.72
C LYS A 74 -1.76 16.73 0.44
N VAL A 75 -2.06 16.20 -0.73
CA VAL A 75 -1.89 14.78 -1.07
C VAL A 75 -0.87 14.61 -2.18
N THR A 76 0.28 14.04 -1.86
CA THR A 76 1.23 13.53 -2.86
C THR A 76 0.81 12.11 -3.26
N LEU A 77 0.66 11.86 -4.56
CA LEU A 77 0.39 10.55 -5.12
C LEU A 77 1.59 10.08 -5.93
N ILE A 78 2.11 8.89 -5.61
CA ILE A 78 3.22 8.25 -6.34
C ILE A 78 2.77 6.87 -6.83
N GLU A 79 2.88 6.67 -8.13
CA GLU A 79 2.69 5.36 -8.77
C GLU A 79 4.00 4.59 -8.75
N VAL A 80 4.16 3.68 -7.80
CA VAL A 80 5.40 2.89 -7.60
C VAL A 80 5.85 2.15 -8.87
N PRO A 81 4.95 1.58 -9.70
CA PRO A 81 5.33 0.94 -10.95
C PRO A 81 6.01 1.86 -11.97
N SER A 82 5.85 3.17 -11.86
CA SER A 82 6.50 4.15 -12.75
C SER A 82 7.94 4.48 -12.35
N LEU A 83 8.36 4.05 -11.15
CA LEU A 83 9.69 4.31 -10.63
C LEU A 83 10.65 3.16 -10.91
N ASN A 84 11.90 3.51 -11.20
CA ASN A 84 12.99 2.54 -11.26
C ASN A 84 13.46 2.21 -9.83
N ILE A 85 12.90 1.17 -9.22
CA ILE A 85 13.31 0.68 -7.91
C ILE A 85 13.98 -0.68 -8.10
N ALA A 86 15.25 -0.76 -7.83
CA ALA A 86 16.01 -2.01 -7.86
C ALA A 86 15.52 -3.03 -6.81
N PRO A 87 15.77 -4.33 -6.94
CA PRO A 87 15.52 -5.31 -5.88
C PRO A 87 16.30 -5.00 -4.59
N CYS A 88 15.86 -5.55 -3.46
CA CYS A 88 16.63 -5.51 -2.22
C CYS A 88 17.92 -6.36 -2.36
N GLU A 89 19.04 -5.84 -1.87
CA GLU A 89 20.33 -6.56 -1.88
C GLU A 89 20.44 -7.62 -0.77
N GLY A 90 19.45 -7.74 0.12
CA GLY A 90 19.46 -8.72 1.20
C GLY A 90 20.45 -8.43 2.33
N ASN A 91 20.95 -7.20 2.47
CA ASN A 91 21.93 -6.82 3.50
C ASN A 91 21.45 -7.05 4.95
N VAL A 92 20.15 -7.26 5.16
CA VAL A 92 19.57 -7.63 6.46
C VAL A 92 20.18 -8.93 7.02
N SER A 93 20.58 -9.85 6.13
CA SER A 93 21.23 -11.13 6.49
C SER A 93 22.75 -11.02 6.62
N SER A 94 23.33 -9.84 6.40
CA SER A 94 24.78 -9.65 6.51
C SER A 94 25.23 -9.79 7.95
N ASN A 95 26.40 -10.43 8.16
CA ASN A 95 27.00 -10.52 9.47
C ASN A 95 27.49 -9.13 9.92
N LEU A 96 27.05 -8.68 11.09
CA LEU A 96 27.44 -7.38 11.68
C LEU A 96 28.96 -7.22 11.88
N LYS A 97 29.70 -8.32 11.91
CA LYS A 97 31.18 -8.31 12.01
C LYS A 97 31.85 -7.94 10.68
N TYR A 98 31.16 -8.01 9.58
CA TYR A 98 31.69 -7.63 8.27
C TYR A 98 31.32 -6.16 7.95
N ASP A 99 32.12 -5.27 8.45
CA ASP A 99 32.44 -3.90 8.03
C ASP A 99 31.32 -3.03 7.43
N GLY A 100 30.22 -2.91 8.15
CA GLY A 100 29.29 -1.84 7.86
C GLY A 100 28.36 -2.05 6.66
N ASN A 101 28.31 -3.25 6.10
CA ASN A 101 27.39 -3.56 4.98
C ASN A 101 25.99 -3.97 5.44
N HIS A 102 25.75 -4.06 6.73
CA HIS A 102 24.46 -4.42 7.27
C HIS A 102 23.36 -3.40 6.89
N CYS A 103 22.12 -3.86 6.75
CA CYS A 103 21.00 -3.00 6.37
C CYS A 103 20.83 -1.84 7.37
N GLY A 104 20.68 -0.63 6.88
CA GLY A 104 20.48 0.57 7.70
C GLY A 104 21.74 1.24 8.26
N VAL A 105 22.96 0.69 8.03
CA VAL A 105 24.21 1.31 8.51
C VAL A 105 24.79 2.36 7.55
N ALA A 106 24.35 2.46 6.33
CA ALA A 106 24.86 3.36 5.30
C ALA A 106 24.64 4.85 5.64
N LYS A 107 25.30 5.35 6.70
CA LYS A 107 25.06 6.69 7.28
C LYS A 107 25.31 7.85 6.30
N ALA A 108 26.19 7.67 5.34
CA ALA A 108 26.51 8.69 4.34
C ALA A 108 25.71 8.52 3.04
N LEU A 109 24.69 7.67 3.06
CA LEU A 109 23.86 7.40 1.90
C LEU A 109 23.19 8.67 1.44
N LEU A 110 23.18 8.89 0.12
CA LEU A 110 22.60 10.08 -0.49
C LEU A 110 23.04 11.36 0.22
N LYS A 111 24.29 11.75 0.07
CA LYS A 111 24.84 13.06 0.54
C LYS A 111 24.09 14.25 -0.06
N ASP A 112 23.36 14.02 -1.13
CA ASP A 112 22.50 14.97 -1.78
C ASP A 112 21.31 15.32 -0.88
N LYS A 113 21.33 16.52 -0.32
CA LYS A 113 20.27 16.99 0.56
C LYS A 113 18.94 17.20 -0.15
N GLU A 114 18.94 17.37 -1.45
CA GLU A 114 17.72 17.46 -2.25
C GLU A 114 16.99 16.11 -2.32
N LYS A 115 17.73 15.02 -2.46
CA LYS A 115 17.19 13.66 -2.50
C LYS A 115 16.91 13.09 -1.11
N ASN A 116 17.67 13.47 -0.11
CA ASN A 116 17.56 12.98 1.26
C ASN A 116 17.56 14.13 2.29
N PRO A 117 16.56 15.05 2.24
CA PRO A 117 16.52 16.22 3.12
C PRO A 117 16.43 15.84 4.59
N SER A 118 15.73 14.76 4.94
CA SER A 118 15.64 14.24 6.30
C SER A 118 16.96 13.66 6.83
N GLY A 119 17.87 13.26 5.95
CA GLY A 119 19.07 12.49 6.30
C GLY A 119 18.77 11.06 6.78
N TYR A 120 17.50 10.60 6.71
CA TYR A 120 17.11 9.28 7.25
C TYR A 120 17.33 8.13 6.28
N HIS A 121 17.32 8.38 4.98
CA HIS A 121 17.44 7.34 3.96
C HIS A 121 18.79 6.61 4.05
N ARG A 122 18.76 5.28 4.22
CA ARG A 122 19.96 4.44 4.42
C ARG A 122 19.88 3.08 3.70
N CYS A 123 19.30 3.04 2.51
CA CYS A 123 19.23 1.82 1.72
C CYS A 123 20.49 1.66 0.86
N TRP A 124 21.23 0.54 0.98
CA TRP A 124 22.42 0.25 0.20
C TRP A 124 22.15 0.20 -1.32
N ALA A 125 21.09 -0.47 -1.73
CA ALA A 125 20.74 -0.54 -3.14
C ALA A 125 20.49 0.85 -3.77
N SER A 126 20.05 1.85 -3.00
CA SER A 126 19.94 3.22 -3.49
C SER A 126 21.30 3.92 -3.69
N LEU A 127 22.37 3.39 -3.10
CA LEU A 127 23.73 3.84 -3.32
C LEU A 127 24.40 3.07 -4.46
N ASN A 128 24.19 1.77 -4.52
CA ASN A 128 24.91 0.86 -5.40
C ASN A 128 24.27 0.81 -6.79
N GLU A 129 22.94 0.94 -6.88
CA GLU A 129 22.18 0.83 -8.13
C GLU A 129 22.03 2.20 -8.80
N LYS A 130 22.71 2.37 -9.91
CA LYS A 130 22.67 3.61 -10.69
C LYS A 130 21.26 3.86 -11.21
N GLY A 131 20.69 5.01 -10.84
CA GLY A 131 19.35 5.42 -11.29
C GLY A 131 18.21 4.87 -10.43
N ASP A 132 18.50 4.27 -9.26
CA ASP A 132 17.47 3.90 -8.29
C ASP A 132 16.69 5.12 -7.78
N GLU A 133 15.36 5.01 -7.78
CA GLU A 133 14.46 6.11 -7.47
C GLU A 133 13.71 5.95 -6.13
N LEU A 134 14.09 5.00 -5.27
CA LEU A 134 13.47 4.82 -3.95
C LEU A 134 13.48 6.12 -3.12
N TRP A 135 14.48 6.97 -3.33
CA TRP A 135 14.60 8.25 -2.65
C TRP A 135 13.39 9.18 -2.87
N LYS A 136 12.70 9.09 -3.99
CA LYS A 136 11.48 9.88 -4.27
C LYS A 136 10.37 9.52 -3.28
N ILE A 137 10.24 8.23 -2.96
CA ILE A 137 9.26 7.76 -1.97
C ILE A 137 9.67 8.17 -0.56
N THR A 138 10.93 7.94 -0.18
CA THR A 138 11.38 8.22 1.19
C THR A 138 11.44 9.71 1.50
N LYS A 139 11.72 10.57 0.51
CA LYS A 139 11.61 12.01 0.66
C LYS A 139 10.20 12.41 1.11
N GLU A 140 9.19 12.00 0.36
CA GLU A 140 7.80 12.31 0.66
C GLU A 140 7.31 11.63 1.95
N LEU A 141 7.77 10.40 2.22
CA LEU A 141 7.41 9.66 3.43
C LEU A 141 7.79 10.44 4.69
N PHE A 142 9.01 10.95 4.78
CA PHE A 142 9.49 11.66 5.97
C PHE A 142 8.99 13.11 6.08
N GLU A 143 8.32 13.61 5.05
CA GLU A 143 7.64 14.89 5.06
C GLU A 143 6.13 14.76 5.35
N SER A 144 5.59 13.53 5.41
CA SER A 144 4.16 13.27 5.55
C SER A 144 3.77 12.86 6.97
N ASP A 145 2.56 13.22 7.39
CA ASP A 145 1.95 12.75 8.63
C ASP A 145 1.42 11.31 8.49
N CYS A 146 1.06 10.95 7.26
CA CYS A 146 0.40 9.69 6.96
C CYS A 146 0.79 9.16 5.58
N VAL A 147 1.07 7.86 5.49
CA VAL A 147 1.27 7.14 4.22
C VAL A 147 0.23 6.06 4.05
N VAL A 148 -0.41 5.96 2.88
CA VAL A 148 -1.36 4.89 2.57
C VAL A 148 -0.93 4.14 1.32
N PHE A 149 -0.77 2.83 1.47
CA PHE A 149 -0.44 1.92 0.38
C PHE A 149 -1.72 1.37 -0.25
N PHE A 150 -1.83 1.48 -1.56
CA PHE A 150 -2.92 0.92 -2.36
C PHE A 150 -2.37 -0.21 -3.21
N ALA A 151 -2.81 -1.43 -2.96
CA ALA A 151 -2.31 -2.62 -3.63
C ALA A 151 -3.43 -3.48 -4.22
N SER A 152 -3.09 -4.29 -5.23
CA SER A 152 -3.96 -5.39 -5.65
C SER A 152 -3.56 -6.68 -4.96
N VAL A 153 -4.55 -7.54 -4.69
CA VAL A 153 -4.31 -8.91 -4.25
C VAL A 153 -3.93 -9.77 -5.45
N ARG A 154 -2.84 -10.52 -5.34
CA ARG A 154 -2.34 -11.47 -6.32
C ARG A 154 -1.91 -12.74 -5.60
N TRP A 155 -2.51 -13.87 -5.97
CA TRP A 155 -2.18 -15.17 -5.36
C TRP A 155 -2.21 -15.14 -3.81
N GLY A 156 -3.22 -14.47 -3.25
CA GLY A 156 -3.38 -14.34 -1.81
C GLY A 156 -2.35 -13.47 -1.10
N GLN A 157 -1.64 -12.62 -1.85
CA GLN A 157 -0.62 -11.69 -1.34
C GLN A 157 -0.80 -10.30 -1.94
N ALA A 158 -0.13 -9.30 -1.37
CA ALA A 158 0.02 -8.02 -2.04
C ALA A 158 0.90 -8.19 -3.30
N ASN A 159 0.63 -7.41 -4.33
CA ASN A 159 1.33 -7.53 -5.62
C ASN A 159 2.85 -7.29 -5.52
N GLY A 160 3.59 -7.75 -6.53
CA GLY A 160 5.06 -7.75 -6.54
C GLY A 160 5.71 -6.37 -6.38
N TYR A 161 5.11 -5.27 -6.88
CA TYR A 161 5.63 -3.92 -6.68
C TYR A 161 5.55 -3.49 -5.22
N TYR A 162 4.47 -3.86 -4.51
CA TYR A 162 4.37 -3.62 -3.08
C TYR A 162 5.41 -4.44 -2.31
N GLN A 163 5.55 -5.74 -2.61
CA GLN A 163 6.53 -6.60 -1.95
C GLN A 163 7.95 -6.06 -2.12
N LYS A 164 8.33 -5.72 -3.35
CA LYS A 164 9.61 -5.10 -3.63
C LYS A 164 9.83 -3.81 -2.84
N LEU A 165 8.81 -2.96 -2.75
CA LEU A 165 8.89 -1.71 -1.99
C LEU A 165 9.10 -1.97 -0.49
N ILE A 166 8.33 -2.87 0.11
CA ILE A 166 8.46 -3.21 1.54
C ILE A 166 9.86 -3.78 1.84
N GLU A 167 10.36 -4.71 1.03
CA GLU A 167 11.72 -5.20 1.18
C GLU A 167 12.75 -4.07 1.12
N ARG A 168 12.58 -3.11 0.21
CA ARG A 168 13.48 -1.96 0.06
C ARG A 168 13.39 -0.95 1.20
N LEU A 169 12.31 -0.97 1.99
CA LEU A 169 12.16 -0.14 3.20
C LEU A 169 12.69 -0.83 4.47
N THR A 170 13.14 -2.09 4.44
CA THR A 170 13.64 -2.86 5.60
C THR A 170 14.69 -2.11 6.43
N TRP A 171 15.47 -1.23 5.82
CA TRP A 171 16.46 -0.41 6.54
C TRP A 171 15.81 0.51 7.61
N ILE A 172 14.52 0.87 7.47
CA ILE A 172 13.78 1.65 8.47
C ILE A 172 13.59 0.82 9.74
N GLU A 173 13.13 -0.42 9.55
CA GLU A 173 12.91 -1.38 10.64
C GLU A 173 14.25 -1.74 11.31
N ASN A 174 15.27 -2.11 10.53
CA ASN A 174 16.56 -2.50 11.04
C ASN A 174 17.25 -1.44 11.91
N ARG A 175 17.00 -0.15 11.67
CA ARG A 175 17.57 0.92 12.48
C ARG A 175 17.17 0.80 13.95
N HIS A 176 15.92 0.46 14.25
CA HIS A 176 15.49 0.35 15.64
C HIS A 176 15.54 -1.07 16.19
N SER A 177 15.25 -2.09 15.38
CA SER A 177 15.23 -3.48 15.85
C SER A 177 16.62 -4.07 16.01
N THR A 178 17.50 -3.86 15.03
CA THR A 178 18.83 -4.50 14.99
C THR A 178 19.93 -3.54 15.45
N LEU A 179 19.88 -2.26 15.07
CA LEU A 179 20.92 -1.29 15.39
C LEU A 179 20.66 -0.49 16.68
N GLY A 180 19.48 -0.67 17.31
CA GLY A 180 19.13 0.00 18.56
C GLY A 180 18.98 1.52 18.44
N GLU A 181 18.76 2.02 17.23
CA GLU A 181 18.55 3.46 16.98
C GLU A 181 17.09 3.86 17.26
N LYS A 182 16.86 5.17 17.36
CA LYS A 182 15.50 5.70 17.47
C LYS A 182 14.69 5.37 16.22
N ASN A 183 13.45 4.90 16.41
CA ASN A 183 12.54 4.67 15.29
C ASN A 183 12.18 6.01 14.61
N VAL A 184 12.47 6.10 13.30
CA VAL A 184 12.29 7.32 12.50
C VAL A 184 10.89 7.51 11.95
N VAL A 185 10.03 6.49 12.06
CA VAL A 185 8.62 6.53 11.55
C VAL A 185 7.58 6.46 12.67
N LYS A 186 7.99 6.49 13.93
CA LYS A 186 7.09 6.31 15.10
C LYS A 186 5.95 7.34 15.18
N ASP A 187 6.14 8.50 14.58
CA ASP A 187 5.18 9.62 14.60
C ASP A 187 4.43 9.72 13.24
N ILE A 188 4.68 8.79 12.32
CA ILE A 188 4.01 8.70 11.02
C ILE A 188 2.95 7.61 11.08
N GLU A 189 1.76 7.90 10.56
CA GLU A 189 0.72 6.90 10.41
C GLU A 189 0.87 6.14 9.10
N ALA A 190 0.55 4.85 9.10
CA ALA A 190 0.49 4.05 7.88
C ALA A 190 -0.87 3.39 7.71
N GLY A 191 -1.24 3.17 6.46
CA GLY A 191 -2.43 2.44 6.07
C GLY A 191 -2.17 1.51 4.89
N PHE A 192 -3.03 0.48 4.76
CA PHE A 192 -2.97 -0.45 3.65
C PHE A 192 -4.38 -0.80 3.16
N ILE A 193 -4.65 -0.48 1.91
CA ILE A 193 -5.93 -0.72 1.25
C ILE A 193 -5.72 -1.70 0.10
N ALA A 194 -6.34 -2.88 0.21
CA ALA A 194 -6.23 -3.93 -0.79
C ALA A 194 -7.46 -3.98 -1.70
N VAL A 195 -7.23 -4.22 -2.98
CA VAL A 195 -8.30 -4.44 -3.97
C VAL A 195 -8.09 -5.79 -4.64
N GLY A 196 -9.08 -6.68 -4.52
CA GLY A 196 -9.03 -8.02 -5.10
C GLY A 196 -10.31 -8.39 -5.83
N GLN A 197 -10.28 -9.49 -6.59
CA GLN A 197 -11.46 -10.05 -7.21
C GLN A 197 -12.21 -10.95 -6.21
N ASN A 198 -11.55 -11.98 -5.68
CA ASN A 198 -12.23 -13.11 -5.05
C ASN A 198 -11.50 -13.79 -3.89
N TRP A 199 -10.25 -13.48 -3.59
CA TRP A 199 -9.48 -14.34 -2.69
C TRP A 199 -8.54 -13.57 -1.74
N HIS A 200 -8.50 -13.99 -0.46
CA HIS A 200 -7.55 -13.61 0.60
C HIS A 200 -7.35 -12.11 0.87
N GLY A 201 -8.26 -11.24 0.45
CA GLY A 201 -8.11 -9.79 0.63
C GLY A 201 -7.97 -9.37 2.09
N LYS A 202 -8.75 -9.98 2.98
CA LYS A 202 -8.73 -9.70 4.43
C LYS A 202 -7.39 -10.12 5.05
N GLN A 203 -6.92 -11.32 4.76
CA GLN A 203 -5.66 -11.87 5.27
C GLN A 203 -4.47 -11.02 4.83
N VAL A 204 -4.49 -10.56 3.58
CA VAL A 204 -3.45 -9.64 3.06
C VAL A 204 -3.41 -8.35 3.87
N VAL A 205 -4.56 -7.73 4.15
CA VAL A 205 -4.63 -6.50 4.96
C VAL A 205 -4.13 -6.74 6.39
N GLU A 206 -4.53 -7.83 7.03
CA GLU A 206 -4.10 -8.19 8.39
C GLU A 206 -2.59 -8.40 8.45
N THR A 207 -2.01 -9.11 7.47
CA THR A 207 -0.57 -9.32 7.37
C THR A 207 0.16 -7.97 7.21
N GLN A 208 -0.31 -7.10 6.33
CA GLN A 208 0.36 -5.81 6.10
C GLN A 208 0.18 -4.86 7.29
N ARG A 209 -0.91 -4.95 8.02
CA ARG A 209 -1.08 -4.21 9.27
C ARG A 209 -0.04 -4.62 10.30
N ALA A 210 0.19 -5.92 10.48
CA ALA A 210 1.23 -6.43 11.36
C ALA A 210 2.63 -5.98 10.89
N VAL A 211 2.93 -6.08 9.59
CA VAL A 211 4.21 -5.63 9.04
C VAL A 211 4.43 -4.14 9.35
N LEU A 212 3.48 -3.28 9.03
CA LEU A 212 3.62 -1.83 9.20
C LEU A 212 3.59 -1.42 10.68
N GLY A 213 2.72 -2.02 11.50
CA GLY A 213 2.54 -1.67 12.90
C GLY A 213 3.53 -2.36 13.84
N ASP A 214 3.66 -3.70 13.74
CA ASP A 214 4.42 -4.47 14.72
C ASP A 214 5.92 -4.51 14.42
N TYR A 215 6.30 -4.45 13.14
CA TYR A 215 7.72 -4.48 12.74
C TYR A 215 8.27 -3.08 12.43
N TYR A 216 7.67 -2.36 11.49
CA TYR A 216 8.13 -1.00 11.18
C TYR A 216 7.83 0.02 12.26
N LYS A 217 6.82 -0.25 13.12
CA LYS A 217 6.39 0.64 14.20
C LYS A 217 5.80 1.98 13.73
N PHE A 218 5.13 1.98 12.57
CA PHE A 218 4.19 3.05 12.24
C PHE A 218 2.97 3.01 13.17
N GLN A 219 2.27 4.13 13.30
CA GLN A 219 0.93 4.13 13.85
C GLN A 219 -0.05 3.56 12.83
N THR A 220 -0.98 2.69 13.23
CA THR A 220 -1.87 1.95 12.31
C THR A 220 -3.34 2.18 12.62
N PRO A 221 -3.91 3.33 12.25
CA PRO A 221 -5.32 3.64 12.52
C PRO A 221 -6.26 2.75 11.71
N ASP A 222 -7.33 2.27 12.37
CA ASP A 222 -8.28 1.29 11.80
C ASP A 222 -8.92 1.74 10.48
N GLN A 223 -9.15 3.04 10.32
CA GLN A 223 -9.78 3.61 9.13
C GLN A 223 -8.97 3.44 7.85
N LEU A 224 -7.68 3.12 7.98
CA LEU A 224 -6.75 2.98 6.87
C LEU A 224 -6.41 1.52 6.51
N PHE A 225 -7.04 0.54 7.18
CA PHE A 225 -6.80 -0.88 6.92
C PHE A 225 -8.09 -1.60 6.54
N TRP A 226 -8.30 -1.80 5.24
CA TRP A 226 -9.43 -2.56 4.73
C TRP A 226 -9.16 -3.09 3.33
N ASN A 227 -9.96 -4.07 2.94
CA ASN A 227 -9.95 -4.60 1.57
C ASN A 227 -11.31 -4.42 0.91
N TRP A 228 -11.31 -4.29 -0.40
CA TRP A 228 -12.46 -4.56 -1.24
C TRP A 228 -12.26 -5.84 -2.02
N GLN A 229 -13.21 -6.74 -1.96
CA GLN A 229 -13.22 -8.01 -2.68
C GLN A 229 -14.58 -8.15 -3.34
N PHE A 230 -14.59 -8.38 -4.66
CA PHE A 230 -15.85 -8.35 -5.41
C PHE A 230 -16.74 -9.55 -5.11
N THR A 231 -16.16 -10.74 -5.00
CA THR A 231 -16.88 -11.99 -4.72
C THR A 231 -16.19 -12.78 -3.61
N GLN A 232 -16.96 -13.62 -2.93
CA GLN A 232 -16.44 -14.60 -1.96
C GLN A 232 -16.19 -15.96 -2.63
N ASP A 233 -16.54 -16.13 -3.90
CA ASP A 233 -16.27 -17.35 -4.65
C ASP A 233 -14.83 -17.36 -5.19
N ASP A 234 -13.99 -18.18 -4.60
CA ASP A 234 -12.57 -18.30 -4.95
C ASP A 234 -12.36 -18.83 -6.38
N ALA A 235 -13.34 -19.53 -6.95
CA ALA A 235 -13.30 -20.05 -8.29
C ALA A 235 -13.88 -19.09 -9.34
N ASP A 236 -14.42 -17.93 -8.94
CA ASP A 236 -15.06 -16.99 -9.87
C ASP A 236 -14.01 -16.13 -10.61
N GLU A 237 -13.52 -16.68 -11.70
CA GLU A 237 -12.52 -16.09 -12.61
C GLU A 237 -13.14 -15.83 -14.01
N THR A 238 -14.44 -15.52 -14.07
CA THR A 238 -15.12 -15.33 -15.37
C THR A 238 -15.05 -13.87 -15.86
N ASN A 239 -14.99 -13.67 -17.18
CA ASN A 239 -15.07 -12.32 -17.77
C ASN A 239 -16.34 -11.58 -17.37
N ARG A 240 -17.44 -12.30 -17.19
CA ARG A 240 -18.72 -11.73 -16.74
C ARG A 240 -18.60 -11.17 -15.32
N SER A 241 -17.92 -11.89 -14.43
CA SER A 241 -17.66 -11.45 -13.06
C SER A 241 -16.74 -10.23 -13.03
N TYR A 242 -15.65 -10.24 -13.80
CA TYR A 242 -14.75 -9.10 -13.92
C TYR A 242 -15.46 -7.83 -14.41
N ASN A 243 -16.34 -7.94 -15.42
CA ASN A 243 -17.12 -6.80 -15.91
C ASN A 243 -18.12 -6.27 -14.88
N LYS A 244 -18.78 -7.15 -14.12
CA LYS A 244 -19.63 -6.76 -13.00
C LYS A 244 -18.83 -6.08 -11.90
N ALA A 245 -17.64 -6.59 -11.59
CA ALA A 245 -16.73 -6.00 -10.62
C ALA A 245 -16.36 -4.56 -10.97
N ILE A 246 -16.11 -4.25 -12.24
CA ILE A 246 -15.83 -2.88 -12.70
C ILE A 246 -17.04 -1.98 -12.41
N THR A 247 -18.22 -2.39 -12.86
CA THR A 247 -19.46 -1.61 -12.67
C THR A 247 -19.80 -1.39 -11.20
N THR A 248 -19.61 -2.43 -10.36
CA THR A 248 -19.87 -2.36 -8.91
C THR A 248 -18.88 -1.44 -8.23
N PHE A 249 -17.60 -1.52 -8.59
CA PHE A 249 -16.56 -0.65 -8.08
C PHE A 249 -16.86 0.82 -8.37
N ASP A 250 -17.19 1.15 -9.62
CA ASP A 250 -17.52 2.52 -10.03
C ASP A 250 -18.70 3.08 -9.24
N LYS A 251 -19.78 2.30 -9.10
CA LYS A 251 -20.96 2.69 -8.33
C LYS A 251 -20.67 2.92 -6.85
N THR A 252 -19.77 2.11 -6.28
CA THR A 252 -19.46 2.15 -4.84
C THR A 252 -18.50 3.29 -4.50
N PHE A 253 -17.48 3.52 -5.31
CA PHE A 253 -16.34 4.34 -4.93
C PHE A 253 -16.13 5.60 -5.76
N LEU A 254 -16.50 5.61 -7.04
CA LEU A 254 -16.20 6.74 -7.92
C LEU A 254 -17.41 7.65 -8.14
N LYS A 255 -18.53 7.12 -8.62
CA LYS A 255 -19.73 7.89 -8.93
C LYS A 255 -20.29 8.73 -7.77
N PRO A 256 -20.28 8.28 -6.50
CA PRO A 256 -20.76 9.10 -5.39
C PRO A 256 -19.96 10.40 -5.19
N TYR A 257 -18.76 10.47 -5.73
CA TYR A 257 -17.86 11.62 -5.61
C TYR A 257 -17.65 12.37 -6.93
N ASP A 258 -18.27 11.93 -8.01
CA ASP A 258 -18.28 12.72 -9.24
C ASP A 258 -19.11 13.97 -8.99
N LYS A 259 -18.52 15.14 -9.26
CA LYS A 259 -19.27 16.39 -9.18
C LYS A 259 -20.41 16.29 -10.19
N THR A 260 -21.64 16.30 -9.71
CA THR A 260 -22.81 16.55 -10.56
C THR A 260 -22.52 17.83 -11.31
N LYS A 261 -22.39 17.71 -12.65
CA LYS A 261 -22.26 18.83 -13.56
C LYS A 261 -23.53 19.69 -13.53
#